data_707b188167db0ca79f82f55cb71492b0
#
_entry.id   707b188167db0ca79f82f55cb71492b0
#
_cell.length_a   1.000
_cell.length_b   1.000
_cell.length_c   1.000
_cell.angle_alpha   90.00
_cell.angle_beta   90.00
_cell.angle_gamma   90.00
#
_symmetry.space_group_name_H-M   'P 1'
#
loop_
_entity.id
_entity.type
_entity.pdbx_description
1 polymer ?
#
loop_
_entity_poly.entity_id
_entity_poly.type
_entity_poly.pdbx_seq_one_letter_code
_entity_poly.pdbx_strand_id
1 'polypeptide(L)'
;MQRSLHSLFALATLAAVATLPTHAASPSYRDVAVDAATWIRASAIKTTAGLTWPADPGNPASVGASLYSGAPGVVLFLLDLHRVTGAPGYLADARAGADDLLAHVGEVTESGLYTGLAGVGTTLLETAAVTGDRKYREGAARVVSLLQSRARHLGAGVEWNDTTDIVGGSAGIGLFLLRAATDLGDASARDLAAKAGRRLLALGVAEAGGTKWAMTPTFPRLMPNFSHGTAGIAYFLASLYTATSDRAFLDGALAGARYLRAIADTDGDMCLVRHHEPQDEGRRLYYLGWCHGPAGTARLWIRLWQVTGDTAWLEWAKKSARAVLASGIPAHETPGFWNNVGQCCGHAGVAEFMLELHRVTKSPEYLAFARTMTAHLVSKATRDAAGARWVHAENRREPGKVAAQTGWMQGAAGIGAWLLRLDAFEQGTPTTLVRLPDSPY
;
A
#
# COMPACT_ATOMS: atom_id res chain seq x y z
N MET A 1 97.73 -18.68 -11.72
CA MET A 1 97.06 -17.73 -12.66
C MET A 1 95.83 -18.44 -13.30
N GLN A 2 94.66 -18.25 -12.77
CA GLN A 2 93.46 -18.73 -13.36
C GLN A 2 92.31 -17.72 -13.01
N ARG A 3 91.77 -17.06 -14.05
CA ARG A 3 90.64 -16.13 -13.92
C ARG A 3 89.37 -16.93 -14.02
N SER A 4 88.55 -16.79 -13.02
CA SER A 4 87.18 -17.36 -12.98
C SER A 4 86.20 -16.33 -13.44
N LEU A 5 85.41 -16.64 -14.48
CA LEU A 5 84.27 -15.84 -15.01
C LEU A 5 83.02 -16.25 -14.21
N HIS A 6 82.37 -15.28 -13.59
CA HIS A 6 81.04 -15.46 -12.98
C HIS A 6 80.04 -14.88 -13.93
N SER A 7 79.15 -15.79 -14.48
CA SER A 7 77.96 -15.41 -15.26
C SER A 7 76.85 -15.09 -14.28
N LEU A 8 76.27 -13.85 -14.37
CA LEU A 8 75.08 -13.46 -13.69
C LEU A 8 73.88 -13.84 -14.57
N PHE A 9 73.04 -14.72 -14.11
CA PHE A 9 71.70 -14.96 -14.63
C PHE A 9 70.73 -14.01 -13.92
N ALA A 10 70.15 -13.07 -14.67
CA ALA A 10 69.04 -12.26 -14.21
C ALA A 10 67.73 -13.02 -14.45
N LEU A 11 67.04 -13.46 -13.38
CA LEU A 11 65.67 -13.96 -13.43
C LEU A 11 64.73 -12.75 -13.49
N ALA A 12 64.05 -12.56 -14.62
CA ALA A 12 62.92 -11.64 -14.75
C ALA A 12 61.65 -12.35 -14.25
N THR A 13 61.20 -11.99 -13.06
CA THR A 13 59.87 -12.38 -12.55
C THR A 13 58.79 -11.53 -13.20
N LEU A 14 58.02 -12.10 -14.13
CA LEU A 14 56.77 -11.53 -14.59
C LEU A 14 55.74 -11.63 -13.46
N ALA A 15 55.39 -10.50 -12.83
CA ALA A 15 54.27 -10.40 -11.94
C ALA A 15 52.99 -10.36 -12.80
N ALA A 16 52.22 -11.46 -12.83
CA ALA A 16 50.87 -11.48 -13.38
C ALA A 16 49.98 -10.67 -12.43
N VAL A 17 49.58 -9.48 -12.85
CA VAL A 17 48.52 -8.73 -12.17
C VAL A 17 47.18 -9.43 -12.47
N ALA A 18 46.73 -10.25 -11.50
CA ALA A 18 45.42 -10.82 -11.50
C ALA A 18 44.40 -9.64 -11.32
N THR A 19 43.72 -9.28 -12.37
CA THR A 19 42.54 -8.38 -12.31
C THR A 19 41.48 -9.13 -11.51
N LEU A 20 41.25 -8.72 -10.25
CA LEU A 20 40.11 -9.16 -9.48
C LEU A 20 38.82 -8.79 -10.26
N PRO A 21 37.84 -9.71 -10.34
CA PRO A 21 36.58 -9.37 -10.97
C PRO A 21 35.97 -8.19 -10.22
N THR A 22 35.72 -7.10 -10.92
CA THR A 22 34.94 -5.96 -10.40
C THR A 22 33.61 -6.53 -9.96
N HIS A 23 33.35 -6.58 -8.67
CA HIS A 23 32.00 -6.85 -8.15
C HIS A 23 31.09 -5.80 -8.80
N ALA A 24 30.16 -6.23 -9.65
CA ALA A 24 29.11 -5.37 -10.15
C ALA A 24 28.44 -4.74 -8.92
N ALA A 25 28.38 -3.41 -8.88
CA ALA A 25 27.70 -2.71 -7.79
C ALA A 25 26.28 -3.26 -7.66
N SER A 26 25.81 -3.48 -6.44
CA SER A 26 24.42 -3.89 -6.22
C SER A 26 23.49 -2.89 -6.91
N PRO A 27 22.47 -3.35 -7.65
CA PRO A 27 21.56 -2.46 -8.36
C PRO A 27 20.88 -1.50 -7.40
N SER A 28 20.70 -0.25 -7.82
CA SER A 28 19.93 0.72 -7.03
C SER A 28 18.48 0.27 -6.89
N TYR A 29 17.76 0.77 -5.90
CA TYR A 29 16.33 0.50 -5.75
C TYR A 29 15.54 0.94 -6.99
N ARG A 30 15.96 2.03 -7.62
CA ARG A 30 15.42 2.51 -8.90
C ARG A 30 15.61 1.51 -10.02
N ASP A 31 16.78 0.90 -10.15
CA ASP A 31 17.04 -0.10 -11.19
C ASP A 31 16.13 -1.32 -11.02
N VAL A 32 15.94 -1.78 -9.79
CA VAL A 32 15.02 -2.90 -9.51
C VAL A 32 13.57 -2.53 -9.82
N ALA A 33 13.16 -1.29 -9.56
CA ALA A 33 11.82 -0.82 -9.92
C ALA A 33 11.64 -0.71 -11.45
N VAL A 34 12.68 -0.30 -12.19
CA VAL A 34 12.69 -0.30 -13.66
C VAL A 34 12.59 -1.72 -14.22
N ASP A 35 13.31 -2.68 -13.62
CA ASP A 35 13.19 -4.09 -14.00
C ASP A 35 11.77 -4.63 -13.72
N ALA A 36 11.15 -4.22 -12.60
CA ALA A 36 9.76 -4.58 -12.31
C ALA A 36 8.79 -4.04 -13.37
N ALA A 37 9.00 -2.79 -13.82
CA ALA A 37 8.22 -2.22 -14.91
C ALA A 37 8.44 -2.95 -16.23
N THR A 38 9.65 -3.40 -16.51
CA THR A 38 9.96 -4.20 -17.72
C THR A 38 9.10 -5.45 -17.75
N TRP A 39 9.03 -6.19 -16.64
CA TRP A 39 8.20 -7.38 -16.52
C TRP A 39 6.70 -7.08 -16.64
N ILE A 40 6.20 -6.04 -15.97
CA ILE A 40 4.80 -5.61 -16.04
C ILE A 40 4.42 -5.22 -17.47
N ARG A 41 5.25 -4.42 -18.15
CA ARG A 41 5.01 -3.96 -19.53
C ARG A 41 4.96 -5.11 -20.53
N ALA A 42 5.77 -6.16 -20.31
CA ALA A 42 5.74 -7.35 -21.15
C ALA A 42 4.42 -8.14 -21.04
N SER A 43 3.67 -7.98 -19.94
CA SER A 43 2.37 -8.62 -19.73
C SER A 43 1.16 -7.77 -20.16
N ALA A 44 1.39 -6.56 -20.71
CA ALA A 44 0.33 -5.66 -21.12
C ALA A 44 -0.50 -6.24 -22.27
N ILE A 45 -1.81 -6.10 -22.17
CA ILE A 45 -2.80 -6.50 -23.17
C ILE A 45 -3.34 -5.23 -23.83
N LYS A 46 -3.27 -5.16 -25.17
CA LYS A 46 -3.88 -4.09 -25.95
C LYS A 46 -5.40 -4.26 -25.99
N THR A 47 -6.11 -3.19 -25.72
CA THR A 47 -7.57 -3.08 -25.88
C THR A 47 -7.91 -2.08 -26.99
N THR A 48 -9.20 -1.92 -27.27
CA THR A 48 -9.65 -0.90 -28.23
C THR A 48 -9.47 0.52 -27.72
N ALA A 49 -9.40 0.71 -26.38
CA ALA A 49 -9.27 2.00 -25.73
C ALA A 49 -7.85 2.32 -25.26
N GLY A 50 -6.98 1.29 -25.10
CA GLY A 50 -5.65 1.50 -24.59
C GLY A 50 -4.91 0.23 -24.18
N LEU A 51 -4.52 0.15 -22.90
CA LEU A 51 -3.81 -0.99 -22.31
C LEU A 51 -4.48 -1.47 -21.02
N THR A 52 -4.41 -2.76 -20.77
CA THR A 52 -4.74 -3.34 -19.46
C THR A 52 -3.69 -4.38 -19.07
N TRP A 53 -3.69 -4.80 -17.80
CA TRP A 53 -2.76 -5.80 -17.29
C TRP A 53 -3.50 -6.86 -16.49
N PRO A 54 -3.22 -8.15 -16.74
CA PRO A 54 -3.73 -9.22 -15.89
C PRO A 54 -3.04 -9.18 -14.51
N ALA A 55 -3.76 -9.51 -13.46
CA ALA A 55 -3.19 -9.67 -12.13
C ALA A 55 -2.12 -10.76 -12.10
N ASP A 56 -2.39 -11.87 -12.77
CA ASP A 56 -1.48 -12.98 -13.03
C ASP A 56 -1.19 -13.05 -14.54
N PRO A 57 0.03 -12.75 -15.01
CA PRO A 57 0.39 -12.85 -16.43
C PRO A 57 0.22 -14.26 -17.04
N GLY A 58 0.25 -15.31 -16.22
CA GLY A 58 -0.06 -16.67 -16.63
C GLY A 58 -1.56 -16.92 -16.87
N ASN A 59 -2.41 -15.98 -16.46
CA ASN A 59 -3.86 -16.02 -16.64
C ASN A 59 -4.39 -14.71 -17.23
N PRO A 60 -4.43 -14.55 -18.55
CA PRO A 60 -4.91 -13.32 -19.20
C PRO A 60 -6.35 -12.92 -18.81
N ALA A 61 -7.17 -13.85 -18.34
CA ALA A 61 -8.52 -13.56 -17.88
C ALA A 61 -8.55 -12.86 -16.49
N SER A 62 -7.43 -12.74 -15.81
CA SER A 62 -7.33 -12.06 -14.51
C SER A 62 -7.24 -10.52 -14.61
N VAL A 63 -7.58 -9.93 -15.76
CA VAL A 63 -7.71 -8.47 -15.93
C VAL A 63 -8.85 -7.91 -15.08
N GLY A 64 -8.70 -6.66 -14.60
CA GLY A 64 -9.74 -6.02 -13.81
C GLY A 64 -9.43 -4.58 -13.40
N ALA A 65 -10.47 -3.90 -12.94
CA ALA A 65 -10.44 -2.51 -12.50
C ALA A 65 -10.16 -2.35 -10.98
N SER A 66 -9.67 -3.40 -10.33
CA SER A 66 -9.29 -3.37 -8.92
C SER A 66 -7.95 -2.66 -8.73
N LEU A 67 -7.90 -1.68 -7.84
CA LEU A 67 -6.62 -1.06 -7.43
C LEU A 67 -5.74 -2.09 -6.69
N TYR A 68 -6.36 -3.05 -6.02
CA TYR A 68 -5.64 -4.09 -5.28
C TYR A 68 -4.74 -4.93 -6.18
N SER A 69 -5.26 -5.40 -7.31
CA SER A 69 -4.58 -6.39 -8.16
C SER A 69 -4.56 -6.07 -9.66
N GLY A 70 -5.36 -5.11 -10.12
CA GLY A 70 -5.59 -4.82 -11.53
C GLY A 70 -4.87 -3.60 -12.08
N ALA A 71 -5.30 -3.17 -13.25
CA ALA A 71 -4.74 -2.06 -14.03
C ALA A 71 -4.59 -0.73 -13.25
N PRO A 72 -5.51 -0.30 -12.37
CA PRO A 72 -5.34 0.94 -11.62
C PRO A 72 -4.02 1.02 -10.86
N GLY A 73 -3.63 -0.04 -10.15
CA GLY A 73 -2.37 -0.07 -9.41
C GLY A 73 -1.13 -0.02 -10.31
N VAL A 74 -1.19 -0.66 -11.48
CA VAL A 74 -0.11 -0.60 -12.49
C VAL A 74 0.04 0.82 -13.05
N VAL A 75 -1.07 1.48 -13.39
CA VAL A 75 -1.05 2.88 -13.87
C VAL A 75 -0.38 3.79 -12.85
N LEU A 76 -0.75 3.69 -11.57
CA LEU A 76 -0.14 4.50 -10.49
C LEU A 76 1.39 4.30 -10.40
N PHE A 77 1.85 3.07 -10.48
CA PHE A 77 3.29 2.78 -10.50
C PHE A 77 4.02 3.37 -11.71
N LEU A 78 3.42 3.28 -12.91
CA LEU A 78 4.00 3.85 -14.12
C LEU A 78 4.06 5.39 -14.07
N LEU A 79 3.08 6.04 -13.43
CA LEU A 79 3.13 7.48 -13.16
C LEU A 79 4.30 7.83 -12.24
N ASP A 80 4.54 7.06 -11.18
CA ASP A 80 5.68 7.27 -10.28
C ASP A 80 7.01 7.05 -10.98
N LEU A 81 7.13 6.01 -11.81
CA LEU A 81 8.31 5.79 -12.64
C LEU A 81 8.59 6.98 -13.57
N HIS A 82 7.56 7.52 -14.22
CA HIS A 82 7.71 8.71 -15.03
C HIS A 82 8.21 9.91 -14.22
N ARG A 83 7.62 10.14 -13.04
CA ARG A 83 8.03 11.23 -12.13
C ARG A 83 9.50 11.13 -11.71
N VAL A 84 9.98 9.91 -11.44
CA VAL A 84 11.36 9.67 -10.97
C VAL A 84 12.37 9.65 -12.11
N THR A 85 12.02 9.09 -13.27
CA THR A 85 12.96 8.85 -14.36
C THR A 85 12.90 9.88 -15.49
N GLY A 86 11.79 10.63 -15.62
CA GLY A 86 11.51 11.49 -16.76
C GLY A 86 11.25 10.72 -18.07
N ALA A 87 11.31 9.39 -18.08
CA ALA A 87 11.17 8.59 -19.28
C ALA A 87 9.73 8.64 -19.83
N PRO A 88 9.53 9.10 -21.09
CA PRO A 88 8.20 9.35 -21.64
C PRO A 88 7.41 8.06 -21.92
N GLY A 89 8.08 6.91 -22.09
CA GLY A 89 7.42 5.63 -22.33
C GLY A 89 6.54 5.17 -21.17
N TYR A 90 6.93 5.45 -19.91
CA TYR A 90 6.08 5.12 -18.75
C TYR A 90 4.82 5.98 -18.70
N LEU A 91 4.93 7.27 -19.05
CA LEU A 91 3.76 8.14 -19.13
C LEU A 91 2.82 7.72 -20.26
N ALA A 92 3.36 7.29 -21.41
CA ALA A 92 2.56 6.81 -22.53
C ALA A 92 1.75 5.57 -22.15
N ASP A 93 2.38 4.59 -21.47
CA ASP A 93 1.70 3.38 -21.02
C ASP A 93 0.68 3.69 -19.90
N ALA A 94 1.02 4.58 -18.95
CA ALA A 94 0.12 5.03 -17.91
C ALA A 94 -1.15 5.71 -18.49
N ARG A 95 -0.96 6.58 -19.52
CA ARG A 95 -2.08 7.20 -20.25
C ARG A 95 -2.94 6.16 -20.95
N ALA A 96 -2.33 5.19 -21.63
CA ALA A 96 -3.07 4.15 -22.32
C ALA A 96 -3.87 3.28 -21.33
N GLY A 97 -3.32 2.98 -20.14
CA GLY A 97 -4.06 2.29 -19.09
C GLY A 97 -5.20 3.12 -18.50
N ALA A 98 -4.96 4.40 -18.26
CA ALA A 98 -5.99 5.32 -17.77
C ALA A 98 -7.11 5.55 -18.81
N ASP A 99 -6.79 5.54 -20.10
CA ASP A 99 -7.77 5.66 -21.19
C ASP A 99 -8.67 4.43 -21.25
N ASP A 100 -8.12 3.23 -21.06
CA ASP A 100 -8.90 2.00 -20.96
C ASP A 100 -9.83 2.01 -19.74
N LEU A 101 -9.32 2.40 -18.55
CA LEU A 101 -10.13 2.55 -17.34
C LEU A 101 -11.26 3.58 -17.53
N LEU A 102 -10.97 4.69 -18.19
CA LEU A 102 -11.96 5.75 -18.46
C LEU A 102 -13.06 5.27 -19.41
N ALA A 103 -12.70 4.54 -20.46
CA ALA A 103 -13.66 3.99 -21.42
C ALA A 103 -14.65 3.01 -20.75
N HIS A 104 -14.15 2.17 -19.85
CA HIS A 104 -14.92 1.10 -19.21
C HIS A 104 -15.44 1.45 -17.80
N VAL A 105 -15.29 2.71 -17.34
CA VAL A 105 -15.65 3.11 -15.98
C VAL A 105 -17.12 2.82 -15.62
N GLY A 106 -18.03 2.88 -16.59
CA GLY A 106 -19.46 2.57 -16.42
C GLY A 106 -19.76 1.08 -16.16
N GLU A 107 -18.85 0.20 -16.57
CA GLU A 107 -18.98 -1.26 -16.47
C GLU A 107 -18.45 -1.80 -15.12
N VAL A 108 -17.71 -0.98 -14.37
CA VAL A 108 -17.18 -1.37 -13.05
C VAL A 108 -18.34 -1.51 -12.07
N THR A 109 -18.61 -2.71 -11.60
CA THR A 109 -19.73 -3.02 -10.70
C THR A 109 -19.44 -2.69 -9.24
N GLU A 110 -18.22 -2.98 -8.78
CA GLU A 110 -17.79 -2.74 -7.42
C GLU A 110 -17.55 -1.24 -7.16
N SER A 111 -17.84 -0.78 -5.94
CA SER A 111 -17.70 0.64 -5.56
C SER A 111 -16.45 0.94 -4.75
N GLY A 112 -15.82 -0.07 -4.14
CA GLY A 112 -14.75 0.06 -3.14
C GLY A 112 -13.47 0.74 -3.62
N LEU A 113 -12.66 1.21 -2.66
CA LEU A 113 -11.37 1.86 -2.93
C LEU A 113 -10.36 0.89 -3.56
N TYR A 114 -10.26 -0.31 -3.01
CA TYR A 114 -9.31 -1.30 -3.51
C TYR A 114 -9.94 -2.27 -4.51
N THR A 115 -11.26 -2.32 -4.60
CA THR A 115 -11.96 -3.32 -5.41
C THR A 115 -12.67 -2.74 -6.63
N GLY A 116 -12.87 -1.41 -6.73
CA GLY A 116 -13.74 -0.88 -7.77
C GLY A 116 -13.63 0.62 -8.06
N LEU A 117 -14.76 1.29 -8.23
CA LEU A 117 -14.90 2.66 -8.74
C LEU A 117 -14.04 3.68 -7.99
N ALA A 118 -14.01 3.65 -6.66
CA ALA A 118 -13.23 4.60 -5.88
C ALA A 118 -11.72 4.47 -6.18
N GLY A 119 -11.23 3.26 -6.45
CA GLY A 119 -9.85 3.03 -6.89
C GLY A 119 -9.58 3.56 -8.30
N VAL A 120 -10.51 3.32 -9.24
CA VAL A 120 -10.43 3.89 -10.60
C VAL A 120 -10.41 5.42 -10.53
N GLY A 121 -11.32 6.02 -9.75
CA GLY A 121 -11.38 7.47 -9.56
C GLY A 121 -10.07 8.04 -8.98
N THR A 122 -9.47 7.35 -8.00
CA THR A 122 -8.16 7.72 -7.45
C THR A 122 -7.08 7.71 -8.53
N THR A 123 -7.06 6.68 -9.37
CA THR A 123 -6.09 6.56 -10.47
C THR A 123 -6.27 7.65 -11.52
N LEU A 124 -7.52 7.99 -11.87
CA LEU A 124 -7.82 9.08 -12.80
C LEU A 124 -7.40 10.45 -12.23
N LEU A 125 -7.60 10.71 -10.94
CA LEU A 125 -7.12 11.94 -10.29
C LEU A 125 -5.58 12.05 -10.35
N GLU A 126 -4.85 10.97 -10.05
CA GLU A 126 -3.39 10.95 -10.16
C GLU A 126 -2.92 11.15 -11.60
N THR A 127 -3.60 10.51 -12.57
CA THR A 127 -3.28 10.69 -13.99
C THR A 127 -3.52 12.13 -14.43
N ALA A 128 -4.62 12.76 -13.98
CA ALA A 128 -4.89 14.17 -14.24
C ALA A 128 -3.80 15.09 -13.65
N ALA A 129 -3.37 14.82 -12.42
CA ALA A 129 -2.33 15.59 -11.74
C ALA A 129 -0.97 15.54 -12.46
N VAL A 130 -0.61 14.38 -13.05
CA VAL A 130 0.66 14.21 -13.80
C VAL A 130 0.58 14.79 -15.20
N THR A 131 -0.55 14.59 -15.89
CA THR A 131 -0.68 14.89 -17.30
C THR A 131 -1.21 16.28 -17.60
N GLY A 132 -1.92 16.89 -16.65
CA GLY A 132 -2.71 18.11 -16.86
C GLY A 132 -3.93 17.90 -17.77
N ASP A 133 -4.21 16.66 -18.22
CA ASP A 133 -5.28 16.38 -19.17
C ASP A 133 -6.65 16.36 -18.47
N ARG A 134 -7.53 17.24 -18.92
CA ARG A 134 -8.85 17.48 -18.34
C ARG A 134 -9.77 16.24 -18.41
N LYS A 135 -9.61 15.38 -19.43
CA LYS A 135 -10.43 14.17 -19.58
C LYS A 135 -10.38 13.24 -18.36
N TYR A 136 -9.22 13.11 -17.71
CA TYR A 136 -9.08 12.27 -16.52
C TYR A 136 -9.74 12.91 -15.28
N ARG A 137 -9.68 14.24 -15.18
CA ARG A 137 -10.39 14.98 -14.15
C ARG A 137 -11.92 14.83 -14.31
N GLU A 138 -12.42 14.94 -15.55
CA GLU A 138 -13.83 14.69 -15.89
C GLU A 138 -14.22 13.22 -15.64
N GLY A 139 -13.32 12.27 -15.93
CA GLY A 139 -13.51 10.87 -15.62
C GLY A 139 -13.66 10.61 -14.11
N ALA A 140 -12.83 11.24 -13.29
CA ALA A 140 -12.95 11.16 -11.84
C ALA A 140 -14.27 11.78 -11.32
N ALA A 141 -14.71 12.90 -11.90
CA ALA A 141 -16.03 13.48 -11.59
C ALA A 141 -17.18 12.53 -11.99
N ARG A 142 -17.06 11.84 -13.13
CA ARG A 142 -18.00 10.78 -13.50
C ARG A 142 -18.04 9.64 -12.48
N VAL A 143 -16.90 9.25 -11.92
CA VAL A 143 -16.87 8.25 -10.84
C VAL A 143 -17.65 8.75 -9.61
N VAL A 144 -17.49 10.01 -9.20
CA VAL A 144 -18.28 10.61 -8.11
C VAL A 144 -19.77 10.50 -8.42
N SER A 145 -20.20 10.87 -9.65
CA SER A 145 -21.60 10.77 -10.07
C SER A 145 -22.14 9.34 -10.04
N LEU A 146 -21.32 8.34 -10.47
CA LEU A 146 -21.68 6.94 -10.40
C LEU A 146 -21.81 6.46 -8.94
N LEU A 147 -20.92 6.84 -8.07
CA LEU A 147 -21.02 6.52 -6.65
C LEU A 147 -22.24 7.18 -6.02
N GLN A 148 -22.55 8.42 -6.39
CA GLN A 148 -23.78 9.11 -5.92
C GLN A 148 -25.05 8.39 -6.37
N SER A 149 -25.12 7.96 -7.62
CA SER A 149 -26.31 7.25 -8.16
C SER A 149 -26.50 5.85 -7.57
N ARG A 150 -25.41 5.21 -7.12
CA ARG A 150 -25.43 3.87 -6.51
C ARG A 150 -25.58 3.86 -5.00
N ALA A 151 -25.55 5.04 -4.37
CA ALA A 151 -25.66 5.16 -2.92
C ALA A 151 -27.05 4.74 -2.42
N ARG A 152 -27.10 3.80 -1.49
CA ARG A 152 -28.31 3.41 -0.77
C ARG A 152 -28.51 4.33 0.43
N HIS A 153 -29.59 5.04 0.50
CA HIS A 153 -29.92 5.97 1.58
C HIS A 153 -30.57 5.24 2.75
N LEU A 154 -30.00 5.37 3.95
CA LEU A 154 -30.44 4.73 5.18
C LEU A 154 -30.46 5.74 6.34
N GLY A 155 -31.64 6.32 6.57
CA GLY A 155 -31.79 7.42 7.50
C GLY A 155 -30.98 8.64 7.05
N ALA A 156 -30.12 9.16 7.94
CA ALA A 156 -29.23 10.29 7.62
C ALA A 156 -27.92 9.84 6.89
N GLY A 157 -27.74 8.55 6.69
CA GLY A 157 -26.53 7.99 6.12
C GLY A 157 -26.69 7.38 4.74
N VAL A 158 -25.56 6.96 4.15
CA VAL A 158 -25.51 6.22 2.89
C VAL A 158 -24.49 5.07 2.99
N GLU A 159 -24.74 4.03 2.20
CA GLU A 159 -23.81 2.92 1.95
C GLU A 159 -23.95 2.44 0.51
N TRP A 160 -23.00 1.65 -0.01
CA TRP A 160 -23.03 1.10 -1.38
C TRP A 160 -23.24 -0.41 -1.39
N ASN A 161 -22.81 -1.05 -0.34
CA ASN A 161 -22.97 -2.49 -0.03
C ASN A 161 -23.00 -2.63 1.49
N ASP A 162 -23.06 -3.86 1.99
CA ASP A 162 -23.07 -4.12 3.43
C ASP A 162 -21.68 -4.03 4.09
N THR A 163 -20.63 -3.75 3.29
CA THR A 163 -19.26 -3.67 3.76
C THR A 163 -18.93 -2.27 4.29
N THR A 164 -18.30 -2.22 5.46
CA THR A 164 -18.00 -0.97 6.17
C THR A 164 -16.57 -0.47 5.93
N ASP A 165 -15.67 -1.31 5.47
CA ASP A 165 -14.23 -1.26 5.57
C ASP A 165 -13.52 -0.31 4.58
N ILE A 166 -12.16 -0.32 4.63
CA ILE A 166 -11.29 0.44 3.72
C ILE A 166 -11.21 -0.22 2.33
N VAL A 167 -11.29 -1.54 2.25
CA VAL A 167 -11.00 -2.27 1.01
C VAL A 167 -12.17 -2.16 0.01
N GLY A 168 -13.33 -2.63 0.41
CA GLY A 168 -14.51 -2.70 -0.45
C GLY A 168 -15.68 -1.84 0.03
N GLY A 169 -15.59 -1.27 1.22
CA GLY A 169 -16.69 -0.70 1.96
C GLY A 169 -16.74 0.82 2.00
N SER A 170 -17.69 1.28 2.79
CA SER A 170 -18.04 2.70 2.90
C SER A 170 -16.92 3.60 3.40
N ALA A 171 -16.01 3.09 4.25
CA ALA A 171 -14.87 3.87 4.71
C ALA A 171 -13.88 4.19 3.58
N GLY A 172 -13.51 3.19 2.76
CA GLY A 172 -12.63 3.42 1.62
C GLY A 172 -13.24 4.29 0.53
N ILE A 173 -14.52 4.08 0.22
CA ILE A 173 -15.27 4.93 -0.72
C ILE A 173 -15.29 6.38 -0.22
N GLY A 174 -15.57 6.58 1.08
CA GLY A 174 -15.56 7.89 1.72
C GLY A 174 -14.21 8.60 1.63
N LEU A 175 -13.10 7.88 1.80
CA LEU A 175 -11.75 8.45 1.65
C LEU A 175 -11.49 8.95 0.21
N PHE A 176 -11.90 8.19 -0.81
CA PHE A 176 -11.84 8.68 -2.20
C PHE A 176 -12.70 9.93 -2.39
N LEU A 177 -13.93 9.93 -1.86
CA LEU A 177 -14.83 11.09 -1.98
C LEU A 177 -14.27 12.36 -1.32
N LEU A 178 -13.58 12.23 -0.17
CA LEU A 178 -12.87 13.36 0.46
C LEU A 178 -11.75 13.88 -0.42
N ARG A 179 -11.00 13.00 -1.06
CA ARG A 179 -9.97 13.37 -2.01
C ARG A 179 -10.58 14.07 -3.23
N ALA A 180 -11.60 13.47 -3.83
CA ALA A 180 -12.30 14.04 -4.97
C ALA A 180 -12.89 15.43 -4.65
N ALA A 181 -13.44 15.62 -3.45
CA ALA A 181 -13.94 16.92 -3.01
C ALA A 181 -12.85 18.00 -3.04
N THR A 182 -11.63 17.66 -2.61
CA THR A 182 -10.49 18.58 -2.63
C THR A 182 -9.97 18.80 -4.05
N ASP A 183 -9.65 17.73 -4.77
CA ASP A 183 -8.97 17.79 -6.05
C ASP A 183 -9.89 18.35 -7.16
N LEU A 184 -11.19 18.09 -7.10
CA LEU A 184 -12.18 18.58 -8.06
C LEU A 184 -12.86 19.90 -7.64
N GLY A 185 -12.78 20.29 -6.36
CA GLY A 185 -13.55 21.38 -5.79
C GLY A 185 -15.05 21.04 -5.66
N ASP A 186 -15.37 19.73 -5.45
CA ASP A 186 -16.74 19.23 -5.44
C ASP A 186 -17.27 19.06 -4.01
N ALA A 187 -18.07 20.02 -3.56
CA ALA A 187 -18.68 19.98 -2.23
C ALA A 187 -19.66 18.79 -2.08
N SER A 188 -20.31 18.35 -3.17
CA SER A 188 -21.26 17.22 -3.11
C SER A 188 -20.57 15.89 -2.79
N ALA A 189 -19.31 15.70 -3.23
CA ALA A 189 -18.50 14.56 -2.88
C ALA A 189 -18.19 14.54 -1.37
N ARG A 190 -17.86 15.70 -0.78
CA ARG A 190 -17.64 15.82 0.67
C ARG A 190 -18.92 15.50 1.46
N ASP A 191 -20.07 16.00 1.01
CA ASP A 191 -21.36 15.77 1.67
C ASP A 191 -21.74 14.28 1.59
N LEU A 192 -21.46 13.61 0.47
CA LEU A 192 -21.67 12.19 0.30
C LEU A 192 -20.75 11.37 1.24
N ALA A 193 -19.48 11.76 1.37
CA ALA A 193 -18.56 11.17 2.33
C ALA A 193 -19.05 11.35 3.78
N ALA A 194 -19.56 12.53 4.13
CA ALA A 194 -20.14 12.78 5.45
C ALA A 194 -21.36 11.88 5.74
N LYS A 195 -22.23 11.66 4.75
CA LYS A 195 -23.36 10.71 4.88
C LYS A 195 -22.87 9.27 5.08
N ALA A 196 -21.79 8.84 4.38
CA ALA A 196 -21.17 7.55 4.65
C ALA A 196 -20.66 7.45 6.09
N GLY A 197 -20.02 8.50 6.60
CA GLY A 197 -19.57 8.58 8.00
C GLY A 197 -20.73 8.48 8.99
N ARG A 198 -21.87 9.14 8.74
CA ARG A 198 -23.07 9.02 9.60
C ARG A 198 -23.62 7.61 9.62
N ARG A 199 -23.61 6.91 8.48
CA ARG A 199 -24.00 5.50 8.42
C ARG A 199 -23.06 4.64 9.27
N LEU A 200 -21.75 4.84 9.18
CA LEU A 200 -20.77 4.10 9.97
C LEU A 200 -20.94 4.39 11.48
N LEU A 201 -21.17 5.64 11.87
CA LEU A 201 -21.48 5.95 13.28
C LEU A 201 -22.71 5.18 13.79
N ALA A 202 -23.77 5.07 12.95
CA ALA A 202 -24.98 4.33 13.31
C ALA A 202 -24.76 2.80 13.38
N LEU A 203 -23.76 2.26 12.69
CA LEU A 203 -23.41 0.82 12.71
C LEU A 203 -22.44 0.45 13.85
N GLY A 204 -21.89 1.43 14.54
CA GLY A 204 -20.97 1.21 15.65
C GLY A 204 -21.62 0.51 16.83
N VAL A 205 -20.96 -0.49 17.39
CA VAL A 205 -21.39 -1.24 18.58
C VAL A 205 -20.48 -0.86 19.75
N ALA A 206 -21.09 -0.41 20.85
CA ALA A 206 -20.35 -0.04 22.06
C ALA A 206 -19.81 -1.31 22.75
N GLU A 207 -18.51 -1.33 23.02
CA GLU A 207 -17.83 -2.41 23.74
C GLU A 207 -16.50 -1.95 24.32
N ALA A 208 -16.10 -2.50 25.45
CA ALA A 208 -14.81 -2.24 26.10
C ALA A 208 -14.50 -0.73 26.28
N GLY A 209 -15.51 0.09 26.60
CA GLY A 209 -15.36 1.54 26.75
C GLY A 209 -15.14 2.33 25.45
N GLY A 210 -15.28 1.67 24.32
CA GLY A 210 -15.15 2.24 22.99
C GLY A 210 -16.25 1.80 22.04
N THR A 211 -15.94 1.81 20.73
CA THR A 211 -16.85 1.39 19.67
C THR A 211 -16.11 0.48 18.69
N LYS A 212 -16.75 -0.62 18.32
CA LYS A 212 -16.24 -1.55 17.29
C LYS A 212 -17.17 -1.60 16.09
N TRP A 213 -16.63 -2.04 14.95
CA TRP A 213 -17.39 -2.25 13.72
C TRP A 213 -17.07 -3.61 13.12
N ALA A 214 -18.10 -4.30 12.67
CA ALA A 214 -17.98 -5.49 11.85
C ALA A 214 -17.67 -5.09 10.39
N MET A 215 -16.94 -5.93 9.66
CA MET A 215 -16.71 -5.74 8.20
C MET A 215 -18.04 -5.77 7.44
N THR A 216 -18.89 -6.76 7.74
CA THR A 216 -20.29 -6.84 7.30
C THR A 216 -21.16 -7.38 8.42
N PRO A 217 -22.48 -7.11 8.43
CA PRO A 217 -23.38 -7.61 9.46
C PRO A 217 -23.41 -9.15 9.61
N THR A 218 -23.10 -9.86 8.53
CA THR A 218 -23.17 -11.32 8.45
C THR A 218 -21.81 -12.02 8.60
N PHE A 219 -20.71 -11.26 8.65
CA PHE A 219 -19.38 -11.85 8.78
C PHE A 219 -19.18 -12.36 10.22
N PRO A 220 -18.85 -13.65 10.41
CA PRO A 220 -18.88 -14.27 11.75
C PRO A 220 -17.74 -13.84 12.66
N ARG A 221 -16.72 -13.15 12.15
CA ARG A 221 -15.55 -12.70 12.89
C ARG A 221 -15.34 -11.22 12.72
N LEU A 222 -15.06 -10.52 13.81
CA LEU A 222 -14.59 -9.15 13.77
C LEU A 222 -13.11 -9.13 13.40
N MET A 223 -12.73 -8.27 12.47
CA MET A 223 -11.34 -8.03 12.11
C MET A 223 -10.98 -6.59 12.49
N PRO A 224 -10.45 -6.34 13.71
CA PRO A 224 -10.38 -5.00 14.29
C PRO A 224 -9.35 -4.09 13.60
N ASN A 225 -8.42 -4.67 12.85
CA ASN A 225 -7.31 -3.95 12.23
C ASN A 225 -7.74 -3.07 11.03
N PHE A 226 -6.77 -2.60 10.24
CA PHE A 226 -6.95 -1.48 9.32
C PHE A 226 -7.79 -1.81 8.10
N SER A 227 -7.53 -2.93 7.42
CA SER A 227 -8.18 -3.21 6.14
C SER A 227 -9.69 -3.43 6.25
N HIS A 228 -10.13 -4.18 7.29
CA HIS A 228 -11.48 -4.71 7.37
C HIS A 228 -12.25 -4.34 8.64
N GLY A 229 -11.76 -3.42 9.47
CA GLY A 229 -12.42 -3.17 10.73
C GLY A 229 -12.22 -1.80 11.35
N THR A 230 -12.29 -1.81 12.67
CA THR A 230 -12.35 -0.62 13.50
C THR A 230 -11.25 0.39 13.24
N ALA A 231 -10.01 -0.05 13.03
CA ALA A 231 -8.90 0.88 12.81
C ALA A 231 -9.07 1.69 11.52
N GLY A 232 -9.46 1.05 10.41
CA GLY A 232 -9.70 1.75 9.14
C GLY A 232 -10.92 2.65 9.18
N ILE A 233 -12.00 2.21 9.82
CA ILE A 233 -13.22 3.02 9.96
C ILE A 233 -12.94 4.25 10.82
N ALA A 234 -12.26 4.09 11.96
CA ALA A 234 -11.86 5.21 12.82
C ALA A 234 -10.90 6.18 12.11
N TYR A 235 -10.00 5.67 11.26
CA TYR A 235 -9.15 6.49 10.40
C TYR A 235 -9.97 7.36 9.42
N PHE A 236 -10.97 6.78 8.76
CA PHE A 236 -11.86 7.53 7.89
C PHE A 236 -12.67 8.59 8.66
N LEU A 237 -13.22 8.24 9.83
CA LEU A 237 -13.95 9.20 10.68
C LEU A 237 -13.05 10.37 11.12
N ALA A 238 -11.79 10.11 11.51
CA ALA A 238 -10.83 11.18 11.81
C ALA A 238 -10.53 12.06 10.58
N SER A 239 -10.47 11.46 9.39
CA SER A 239 -10.28 12.20 8.13
C SER A 239 -11.52 13.04 7.77
N LEU A 240 -12.73 12.53 8.04
CA LEU A 240 -13.96 13.31 7.91
C LEU A 240 -14.00 14.52 8.83
N TYR A 241 -13.59 14.37 10.08
CA TYR A 241 -13.49 15.52 10.98
C TYR A 241 -12.59 16.62 10.43
N THR A 242 -11.44 16.27 9.86
CA THR A 242 -10.55 17.25 9.22
C THR A 242 -11.24 18.01 8.09
N ALA A 243 -12.09 17.31 7.30
CA ALA A 243 -12.76 17.89 6.14
C ALA A 243 -14.05 18.66 6.47
N THR A 244 -14.70 18.37 7.61
CA THR A 244 -16.06 18.87 7.94
C THR A 244 -16.14 19.67 9.23
N SER A 245 -15.15 19.54 10.12
CA SER A 245 -15.17 20.04 11.50
C SER A 245 -16.32 19.49 12.37
N ASP A 246 -17.05 18.45 11.91
CA ASP A 246 -18.14 17.83 12.66
C ASP A 246 -17.56 16.94 13.77
N ARG A 247 -17.75 17.37 15.01
CA ARG A 247 -17.19 16.74 16.21
C ARG A 247 -17.63 15.29 16.38
N ALA A 248 -18.82 14.92 15.89
CA ALA A 248 -19.31 13.56 16.01
C ALA A 248 -18.37 12.54 15.32
N PHE A 249 -17.72 12.93 14.22
CA PHE A 249 -16.76 12.06 13.55
C PHE A 249 -15.48 11.87 14.37
N LEU A 250 -14.95 12.92 14.99
CA LEU A 250 -13.79 12.77 15.88
C LEU A 250 -14.12 11.93 17.11
N ASP A 251 -15.29 12.13 17.72
CA ASP A 251 -15.73 11.35 18.88
C ASP A 251 -15.89 9.87 18.53
N GLY A 252 -16.41 9.55 17.33
CA GLY A 252 -16.46 8.19 16.79
C GLY A 252 -15.08 7.58 16.56
N ALA A 253 -14.15 8.35 15.96
CA ALA A 253 -12.77 7.91 15.75
C ALA A 253 -12.05 7.61 17.09
N LEU A 254 -12.20 8.49 18.07
CA LEU A 254 -11.64 8.31 19.41
C LEU A 254 -12.28 7.12 20.14
N ALA A 255 -13.59 6.86 19.95
CA ALA A 255 -14.26 5.68 20.50
C ALA A 255 -13.70 4.39 19.88
N GLY A 256 -13.45 4.35 18.56
CA GLY A 256 -12.77 3.24 17.91
C GLY A 256 -11.37 3.01 18.46
N ALA A 257 -10.62 4.08 18.64
CA ALA A 257 -9.27 4.03 19.20
C ALA A 257 -9.28 3.49 20.65
N ARG A 258 -10.26 3.89 21.49
CA ARG A 258 -10.39 3.34 22.86
C ARG A 258 -10.64 1.82 22.84
N TYR A 259 -11.55 1.35 21.96
CA TYR A 259 -11.79 -0.07 21.80
C TYR A 259 -10.50 -0.83 21.41
N LEU A 260 -9.78 -0.35 20.39
CA LEU A 260 -8.54 -0.99 19.95
C LEU A 260 -7.48 -1.04 21.05
N ARG A 261 -7.35 0.02 21.85
CA ARG A 261 -6.45 0.05 23.02
C ARG A 261 -6.84 -0.97 24.09
N ALA A 262 -8.14 -1.15 24.32
CA ALA A 262 -8.65 -2.08 25.33
C ALA A 262 -8.43 -3.55 24.95
N ILE A 263 -8.44 -3.88 23.63
CA ILE A 263 -8.22 -5.25 23.16
C ILE A 263 -6.77 -5.54 22.72
N ALA A 264 -5.91 -4.51 22.68
CA ALA A 264 -4.52 -4.68 22.28
C ALA A 264 -3.74 -5.48 23.33
N ASP A 265 -2.94 -6.44 22.87
CA ASP A 265 -1.92 -7.03 23.70
C ASP A 265 -0.74 -6.05 23.78
N THR A 266 -0.52 -5.57 25.00
CA THR A 266 0.61 -4.69 25.33
C THR A 266 1.53 -5.48 26.25
N ASP A 267 2.58 -6.04 25.69
CA ASP A 267 3.68 -6.60 26.50
C ASP A 267 4.74 -5.52 26.63
N GLY A 268 4.85 -4.95 27.84
CA GLY A 268 5.75 -3.83 28.11
C GLY A 268 5.42 -2.63 27.21
N ASP A 269 6.32 -2.35 26.28
CA ASP A 269 6.27 -1.16 25.41
C ASP A 269 5.85 -1.46 23.96
N MET A 270 5.25 -2.64 23.73
CA MET A 270 4.74 -3.10 22.43
C MET A 270 3.22 -2.96 22.36
N CYS A 271 2.68 -2.96 21.12
CA CYS A 271 1.24 -3.01 20.86
C CYS A 271 0.94 -3.90 19.65
N LEU A 272 0.17 -4.96 19.89
CA LEU A 272 -0.36 -5.84 18.86
C LEU A 272 -1.87 -5.94 19.00
N VAL A 273 -2.60 -5.73 17.91
CA VAL A 273 -4.04 -5.98 17.83
C VAL A 273 -4.27 -7.31 17.13
N ARG A 274 -5.12 -8.15 17.70
CA ARG A 274 -5.44 -9.48 17.18
C ARG A 274 -5.94 -9.41 15.75
N HIS A 275 -5.64 -10.46 14.96
CA HIS A 275 -6.14 -10.56 13.59
C HIS A 275 -7.67 -10.53 13.51
N HIS A 276 -8.35 -11.27 14.40
CA HIS A 276 -9.81 -11.36 14.44
C HIS A 276 -10.31 -11.68 15.86
N GLU A 277 -11.60 -11.49 16.07
CA GLU A 277 -12.34 -11.83 17.30
C GLU A 277 -13.64 -12.58 16.98
N PRO A 278 -14.03 -13.60 17.77
CA PRO A 278 -13.19 -14.25 18.78
C PRO A 278 -12.00 -14.95 18.14
N GLN A 279 -10.93 -15.13 18.91
CA GLN A 279 -9.81 -15.96 18.46
C GLN A 279 -10.16 -17.44 18.57
N ASP A 280 -9.55 -18.26 17.71
CA ASP A 280 -9.65 -19.71 17.82
C ASP A 280 -9.00 -20.17 19.13
N GLU A 281 -9.61 -21.14 19.83
CA GLU A 281 -9.08 -21.68 21.08
C GLU A 281 -7.61 -22.07 20.95
N GLY A 282 -6.76 -21.59 21.87
CA GLY A 282 -5.34 -21.90 21.91
C GLY A 282 -4.49 -21.20 20.84
N ARG A 283 -5.06 -20.35 19.99
CA ARG A 283 -4.32 -19.60 18.96
C ARG A 283 -4.44 -18.09 19.16
N ARG A 284 -3.30 -17.44 19.43
CA ARG A 284 -3.17 -15.99 19.31
C ARG A 284 -2.60 -15.68 17.93
N LEU A 285 -3.44 -15.25 16.99
CA LEU A 285 -3.01 -14.91 15.62
C LEU A 285 -2.80 -13.40 15.51
N TYR A 286 -1.57 -13.01 15.20
CA TYR A 286 -1.20 -11.63 14.87
C TYR A 286 -0.55 -11.60 13.50
N TYR A 287 -0.97 -10.65 12.67
CA TYR A 287 -0.25 -10.27 11.47
C TYR A 287 0.58 -9.00 11.72
N LEU A 288 1.50 -8.68 10.83
CA LEU A 288 2.41 -7.53 10.97
C LEU A 288 2.22 -6.47 9.87
N GLY A 289 1.54 -6.83 8.79
CA GLY A 289 1.39 -5.99 7.61
C GLY A 289 0.32 -4.90 7.73
N TRP A 290 0.08 -4.25 6.60
CA TRP A 290 -0.91 -3.18 6.45
C TRP A 290 -2.34 -3.67 6.74
N CYS A 291 -2.72 -4.85 6.27
CA CYS A 291 -4.11 -5.30 6.37
C CYS A 291 -4.56 -5.54 7.81
N HIS A 292 -3.84 -6.36 8.58
CA HIS A 292 -4.27 -6.85 9.88
C HIS A 292 -3.21 -6.72 10.97
N GLY A 293 -2.24 -5.85 10.80
CA GLY A 293 -1.12 -5.73 11.73
C GLY A 293 -0.79 -4.31 12.13
N PRO A 294 0.30 -4.16 12.91
CA PRO A 294 0.77 -2.89 13.42
C PRO A 294 1.01 -1.84 12.32
N ALA A 295 1.53 -2.25 11.14
CA ALA A 295 1.80 -1.33 10.04
C ALA A 295 0.53 -0.63 9.52
N GLY A 296 -0.62 -1.33 9.56
CA GLY A 296 -1.91 -0.72 9.21
C GLY A 296 -2.53 0.03 10.37
N THR A 297 -2.62 -0.61 11.54
CA THR A 297 -3.27 0.01 12.71
C THR A 297 -2.58 1.30 13.14
N ALA A 298 -1.25 1.40 12.98
CA ALA A 298 -0.51 2.62 13.26
C ALA A 298 -0.92 3.81 12.39
N ARG A 299 -1.52 3.59 11.20
CA ARG A 299 -2.07 4.68 10.37
C ARG A 299 -3.15 5.45 11.12
N LEU A 300 -4.01 4.75 11.89
CA LEU A 300 -4.99 5.41 12.77
C LEU A 300 -4.30 6.25 13.85
N TRP A 301 -3.30 5.69 14.54
CA TRP A 301 -2.60 6.41 15.59
C TRP A 301 -1.96 7.70 15.07
N ILE A 302 -1.30 7.64 13.92
CA ILE A 302 -0.69 8.80 13.27
C ILE A 302 -1.75 9.82 12.83
N ARG A 303 -2.87 9.36 12.27
CA ARG A 303 -3.97 10.26 11.90
C ARG A 303 -4.57 10.96 13.12
N LEU A 304 -4.78 10.26 14.22
CA LEU A 304 -5.28 10.88 15.45
C LEU A 304 -4.29 11.89 16.04
N TRP A 305 -2.99 11.59 16.01
CA TRP A 305 -1.97 12.57 16.38
C TRP A 305 -2.03 13.83 15.51
N GLN A 306 -2.12 13.68 14.19
CA GLN A 306 -2.22 14.81 13.26
C GLN A 306 -3.46 15.68 13.51
N VAL A 307 -4.58 15.07 13.85
CA VAL A 307 -5.88 15.75 14.00
C VAL A 307 -6.03 16.39 15.37
N THR A 308 -5.49 15.75 16.42
CA THR A 308 -5.68 16.20 17.81
C THR A 308 -4.48 16.95 18.39
N GLY A 309 -3.28 16.77 17.80
CA GLY A 309 -2.01 17.25 18.38
C GLY A 309 -1.56 16.45 19.61
N ASP A 310 -2.33 15.46 20.08
CA ASP A 310 -2.00 14.66 21.25
C ASP A 310 -0.90 13.65 20.92
N THR A 311 0.29 13.87 21.49
CA THR A 311 1.46 13.01 21.28
C THR A 311 1.31 11.61 21.85
N ALA A 312 0.35 11.35 22.71
CA ALA A 312 0.04 10.02 23.20
C ALA A 312 -0.31 9.06 22.03
N TRP A 313 -0.94 9.55 20.96
CA TRP A 313 -1.24 8.75 19.78
C TRP A 313 0.03 8.38 19.00
N LEU A 314 1.01 9.25 18.94
CA LEU A 314 2.31 8.93 18.34
C LEU A 314 3.06 7.86 19.13
N GLU A 315 2.93 7.85 20.47
CA GLU A 315 3.50 6.76 21.30
C GLU A 315 2.84 5.40 20.98
N TRP A 316 1.53 5.36 20.67
CA TRP A 316 0.88 4.13 20.21
C TRP A 316 1.42 3.65 18.85
N ALA A 317 1.73 4.56 17.92
CA ALA A 317 2.40 4.21 16.67
C ALA A 317 3.80 3.65 16.91
N LYS A 318 4.57 4.24 17.83
CA LYS A 318 5.90 3.73 18.23
C LYS A 318 5.81 2.36 18.89
N LYS A 319 4.80 2.11 19.77
CA LYS A 319 4.54 0.79 20.36
C LYS A 319 4.25 -0.26 19.29
N SER A 320 3.48 0.11 18.26
CA SER A 320 3.22 -0.74 17.10
C SER A 320 4.51 -1.08 16.33
N ALA A 321 5.40 -0.10 16.14
CA ALA A 321 6.70 -0.33 15.50
C ALA A 321 7.62 -1.23 16.33
N ARG A 322 7.67 -1.04 17.66
CA ARG A 322 8.46 -1.92 18.54
C ARG A 322 8.00 -3.38 18.48
N ALA A 323 6.69 -3.62 18.36
CA ALA A 323 6.18 -4.97 18.14
C ALA A 323 6.67 -5.60 16.83
N VAL A 324 6.77 -4.81 15.76
CA VAL A 324 7.35 -5.27 14.49
C VAL A 324 8.85 -5.55 14.65
N LEU A 325 9.60 -4.63 15.28
CA LEU A 325 11.05 -4.82 15.50
C LEU A 325 11.34 -6.07 16.33
N ALA A 326 10.54 -6.34 17.36
CA ALA A 326 10.69 -7.50 18.24
C ALA A 326 10.26 -8.83 17.62
N SER A 327 9.55 -8.83 16.50
CA SER A 327 9.01 -10.04 15.86
C SER A 327 10.06 -10.95 15.21
N GLY A 328 11.27 -10.42 14.97
CA GLY A 328 12.36 -11.14 14.31
C GLY A 328 12.30 -11.16 12.79
N ILE A 329 11.29 -10.53 12.16
CA ILE A 329 11.27 -10.39 10.69
C ILE A 329 12.37 -9.42 10.23
N PRO A 330 12.94 -9.55 9.03
CA PRO A 330 12.64 -10.54 8.01
C PRO A 330 13.38 -11.87 8.18
N ALA A 331 14.27 -11.99 9.17
CA ALA A 331 15.07 -13.21 9.37
C ALA A 331 14.19 -14.41 9.80
N HIS A 332 13.11 -14.14 10.54
CA HIS A 332 12.14 -15.16 10.94
C HIS A 332 10.97 -15.17 9.95
N GLU A 333 10.90 -16.22 9.13
CA GLU A 333 9.82 -16.44 8.17
C GLU A 333 8.93 -17.59 8.63
N THR A 334 7.62 -17.35 8.67
CA THR A 334 6.63 -18.38 8.97
C THR A 334 5.73 -18.56 7.75
N PRO A 335 5.70 -19.73 7.11
CA PRO A 335 4.80 -19.99 5.98
C PRO A 335 3.34 -19.66 6.30
N GLY A 336 2.67 -18.96 5.37
CA GLY A 336 1.28 -18.51 5.54
C GLY A 336 1.07 -17.35 6.50
N PHE A 337 2.08 -16.97 7.28
CA PHE A 337 2.03 -15.88 8.24
C PHE A 337 2.97 -14.72 7.86
N TRP A 338 4.25 -15.01 7.68
CA TRP A 338 5.24 -14.01 7.29
C TRP A 338 6.23 -14.57 6.27
N ASN A 339 5.90 -14.42 5.01
CA ASN A 339 6.78 -14.72 3.88
C ASN A 339 6.37 -13.95 2.62
N ASN A 340 5.42 -13.01 2.75
CA ASN A 340 4.93 -12.15 1.69
C ASN A 340 5.83 -10.93 1.50
N VAL A 341 5.88 -10.42 0.27
CA VAL A 341 6.73 -9.31 -0.14
C VAL A 341 5.96 -8.01 -0.45
N GLY A 342 4.64 -8.11 -0.68
CA GLY A 342 3.81 -7.02 -1.17
C GLY A 342 3.46 -5.93 -0.13
N GLN A 343 2.67 -4.98 -0.57
CA GLN A 343 2.19 -3.86 0.25
C GLN A 343 1.18 -4.30 1.33
N CYS A 344 0.28 -5.23 0.99
CA CYS A 344 -0.81 -5.62 1.88
C CYS A 344 -0.30 -6.31 3.15
N CYS A 345 0.42 -7.43 2.98
CA CYS A 345 0.72 -8.35 4.07
C CYS A 345 2.23 -8.58 4.23
N GLY A 346 3.10 -7.82 3.55
CA GLY A 346 4.49 -8.17 3.41
C GLY A 346 5.49 -7.05 3.67
N HIS A 347 6.70 -7.29 3.17
CA HIS A 347 7.88 -6.48 3.41
C HIS A 347 7.69 -5.02 2.98
N ALA A 348 7.11 -4.78 1.79
CA ALA A 348 6.94 -3.44 1.26
C ALA A 348 6.08 -2.55 2.18
N GLY A 349 4.91 -3.05 2.63
CA GLY A 349 4.02 -2.28 3.50
C GLY A 349 4.59 -2.03 4.89
N VAL A 350 5.34 -2.99 5.45
CA VAL A 350 6.03 -2.80 6.74
C VAL A 350 7.18 -1.80 6.60
N ALA A 351 7.96 -1.91 5.53
CA ALA A 351 9.07 -0.98 5.29
C ALA A 351 8.57 0.46 5.06
N GLU A 352 7.44 0.63 4.37
CA GLU A 352 6.79 1.93 4.21
C GLU A 352 6.40 2.54 5.55
N PHE A 353 5.74 1.77 6.42
CA PHE A 353 5.40 2.23 7.77
C PHE A 353 6.63 2.69 8.55
N MET A 354 7.72 1.94 8.52
CA MET A 354 8.95 2.28 9.22
C MET A 354 9.62 3.54 8.65
N LEU A 355 9.65 3.70 7.34
CA LEU A 355 10.19 4.92 6.71
C LEU A 355 9.37 6.15 7.13
N GLU A 356 8.04 6.05 7.12
CA GLU A 356 7.19 7.18 7.47
C GLU A 356 7.27 7.49 8.97
N LEU A 357 7.39 6.49 9.83
CA LEU A 357 7.63 6.73 11.26
C LEU A 357 9.00 7.39 11.50
N HIS A 358 10.04 7.00 10.73
CA HIS A 358 11.32 7.72 10.72
C HIS A 358 11.15 9.19 10.31
N ARG A 359 10.35 9.47 9.28
CA ARG A 359 10.10 10.86 8.83
C ARG A 359 9.50 11.72 9.93
N VAL A 360 8.59 11.15 10.73
CA VAL A 360 7.93 11.84 11.84
C VAL A 360 8.83 11.97 13.06
N THR A 361 9.51 10.88 13.46
CA THR A 361 10.23 10.82 14.73
C THR A 361 11.71 11.17 14.63
N LYS A 362 12.28 11.11 13.41
CA LYS A 362 13.72 11.22 13.13
C LYS A 362 14.57 10.11 13.76
N SER A 363 13.95 9.06 14.34
CA SER A 363 14.68 7.94 14.90
C SER A 363 15.35 7.10 13.79
N PRO A 364 16.69 6.90 13.83
CA PRO A 364 17.41 6.19 12.78
C PRO A 364 17.12 4.69 12.74
N GLU A 365 16.64 4.09 13.83
CA GLU A 365 16.32 2.66 13.91
C GLU A 365 15.23 2.25 12.91
N TYR A 366 14.21 3.09 12.74
CA TYR A 366 13.12 2.82 11.80
C TYR A 366 13.59 2.83 10.35
N LEU A 367 14.46 3.78 9.98
CA LEU A 367 15.08 3.81 8.65
C LEU A 367 15.98 2.59 8.43
N ALA A 368 16.79 2.23 9.42
CA ALA A 368 17.65 1.05 9.33
C ALA A 368 16.83 -0.22 9.12
N PHE A 369 15.71 -0.35 9.85
CA PHE A 369 14.81 -1.49 9.67
C PHE A 369 14.10 -1.49 8.31
N ALA A 370 13.63 -0.34 7.83
CA ALA A 370 13.05 -0.21 6.49
C ALA A 370 14.03 -0.67 5.40
N ARG A 371 15.30 -0.31 5.52
CA ARG A 371 16.39 -0.78 4.63
C ARG A 371 16.60 -2.29 4.71
N THR A 372 16.62 -2.85 5.91
CA THR A 372 16.74 -4.31 6.13
C THR A 372 15.60 -5.06 5.45
N MET A 373 14.36 -4.61 5.66
CA MET A 373 13.17 -5.18 5.00
C MET A 373 13.26 -5.08 3.47
N THR A 374 13.75 -3.95 2.96
CA THR A 374 13.87 -3.72 1.52
C THR A 374 14.98 -4.56 0.90
N ALA A 375 16.12 -4.68 1.56
CA ALA A 375 17.21 -5.56 1.10
C ALA A 375 16.74 -7.02 1.00
N HIS A 376 16.00 -7.49 2.01
CA HIS A 376 15.42 -8.83 1.98
C HIS A 376 14.38 -9.00 0.87
N LEU A 377 13.48 -8.03 0.69
CA LEU A 377 12.52 -7.98 -0.42
C LEU A 377 13.24 -8.07 -1.78
N VAL A 378 14.29 -7.29 -2.00
CA VAL A 378 15.07 -7.32 -3.24
C VAL A 378 15.73 -8.69 -3.45
N SER A 379 16.23 -9.33 -2.39
CA SER A 379 16.81 -10.68 -2.48
C SER A 379 15.82 -11.77 -2.87
N LYS A 380 14.51 -11.57 -2.64
CA LYS A 380 13.43 -12.50 -3.05
C LYS A 380 12.99 -12.32 -4.51
N ALA A 381 13.47 -11.30 -5.20
CA ALA A 381 13.12 -11.07 -6.59
C ALA A 381 13.68 -12.15 -7.50
N THR A 382 12.86 -12.67 -8.41
CA THR A 382 13.36 -13.31 -9.62
C THR A 382 13.73 -12.21 -10.60
N ARG A 383 15.00 -12.14 -11.01
CA ARG A 383 15.52 -11.14 -11.97
C ARG A 383 16.21 -11.85 -13.12
N ASP A 384 15.72 -11.61 -14.33
CA ASP A 384 16.23 -12.17 -15.58
C ASP A 384 15.98 -11.21 -16.75
N ALA A 385 16.15 -11.66 -17.97
CA ALA A 385 15.90 -10.86 -19.18
C ALA A 385 14.43 -10.36 -19.29
N ALA A 386 13.49 -10.99 -18.60
CA ALA A 386 12.09 -10.56 -18.57
C ALA A 386 11.84 -9.44 -17.54
N GLY A 387 12.82 -9.11 -16.70
CA GLY A 387 12.71 -8.09 -15.65
C GLY A 387 12.67 -8.67 -14.24
N ALA A 388 12.13 -7.89 -13.28
CA ALA A 388 12.02 -8.29 -11.88
C ALA A 388 10.57 -8.62 -11.51
N ARG A 389 10.38 -9.72 -10.78
CA ARG A 389 9.08 -10.15 -10.27
C ARG A 389 9.20 -10.90 -8.95
N TRP A 390 8.13 -10.91 -8.20
CA TRP A 390 8.04 -11.60 -6.91
C TRP A 390 6.84 -12.52 -6.89
N VAL A 391 7.07 -13.77 -6.52
CA VAL A 391 5.98 -14.72 -6.30
C VAL A 391 5.24 -14.33 -5.03
N HIS A 392 3.91 -14.25 -5.10
CA HIS A 392 3.08 -14.09 -3.92
C HIS A 392 3.11 -15.41 -3.13
N ALA A 393 3.51 -15.35 -1.87
CA ALA A 393 3.85 -16.55 -1.10
C ALA A 393 2.65 -17.35 -0.61
N GLU A 394 1.43 -16.83 -0.76
CA GLU A 394 0.22 -17.42 -0.19
C GLU A 394 -0.93 -17.45 -1.20
N ASN A 395 -1.51 -18.61 -1.40
CA ASN A 395 -2.81 -18.78 -2.02
C ASN A 395 -3.66 -19.67 -1.11
N ARG A 396 -4.63 -19.08 -0.42
CA ARG A 396 -5.47 -19.80 0.55
C ARG A 396 -6.45 -20.75 -0.08
N ARG A 397 -6.83 -20.52 -1.34
CA ARG A 397 -7.76 -21.38 -2.08
C ARG A 397 -7.04 -22.58 -2.70
N GLU A 398 -5.86 -22.34 -3.25
CA GLU A 398 -5.04 -23.34 -3.95
C GLU A 398 -3.57 -23.19 -3.53
N PRO A 399 -3.18 -23.67 -2.34
CA PRO A 399 -1.85 -23.39 -1.75
C PRO A 399 -0.66 -23.79 -2.64
N GLY A 400 -0.84 -24.70 -3.59
CA GLY A 400 0.18 -25.08 -4.56
C GLY A 400 0.29 -24.15 -5.78
N LYS A 401 -0.61 -23.19 -5.93
CA LYS A 401 -0.65 -22.27 -7.06
C LYS A 401 -0.30 -20.85 -6.61
N VAL A 402 0.98 -20.59 -6.43
CA VAL A 402 1.49 -19.25 -6.17
C VAL A 402 2.14 -18.69 -7.44
N ALA A 403 1.79 -17.45 -7.79
CA ALA A 403 2.27 -16.78 -8.99
C ALA A 403 2.78 -15.36 -8.68
N ALA A 404 3.66 -14.86 -9.54
CA ALA A 404 4.01 -13.46 -9.50
C ALA A 404 2.85 -12.62 -10.02
N GLN A 405 2.53 -11.53 -9.31
CA GLN A 405 1.41 -10.64 -9.62
C GLN A 405 1.88 -9.26 -10.06
N THR A 406 1.08 -8.60 -10.92
CA THR A 406 1.40 -7.27 -11.44
C THR A 406 0.91 -6.14 -10.53
N GLY A 407 -0.17 -6.37 -9.77
CA GLY A 407 -0.95 -5.33 -9.08
C GLY A 407 -0.24 -4.62 -7.92
N TRP A 408 -0.99 -3.71 -7.27
CA TRP A 408 -0.44 -2.83 -6.23
C TRP A 408 -0.23 -3.54 -4.89
N MET A 409 -1.24 -4.25 -4.39
CA MET A 409 -1.19 -4.71 -2.99
C MET A 409 -0.34 -5.96 -2.78
N GLN A 410 -0.22 -6.82 -3.79
CA GLN A 410 0.50 -8.10 -3.69
C GLN A 410 1.59 -8.27 -4.75
N GLY A 411 1.67 -7.37 -5.73
CA GLY A 411 2.46 -7.54 -6.92
C GLY A 411 3.57 -6.52 -7.15
N ALA A 412 4.17 -6.65 -8.32
CA ALA A 412 5.37 -5.91 -8.71
C ALA A 412 5.14 -4.38 -8.78
N ALA A 413 3.91 -3.91 -9.10
CA ALA A 413 3.62 -2.48 -9.15
C ALA A 413 3.76 -1.82 -7.76
N GLY A 414 3.16 -2.38 -6.72
CA GLY A 414 3.28 -1.80 -5.37
C GLY A 414 4.67 -1.98 -4.77
N ILE A 415 5.36 -3.08 -5.08
CA ILE A 415 6.75 -3.28 -4.67
C ILE A 415 7.65 -2.24 -5.36
N GLY A 416 7.50 -2.05 -6.67
CA GLY A 416 8.24 -1.05 -7.43
C GLY A 416 7.98 0.38 -6.93
N ALA A 417 6.73 0.72 -6.63
CA ALA A 417 6.38 2.01 -6.04
C ALA A 417 7.05 2.24 -4.67
N TRP A 418 7.13 1.21 -3.83
CA TRP A 418 7.89 1.27 -2.58
C TRP A 418 9.39 1.53 -2.82
N LEU A 419 10.00 0.78 -3.77
CA LEU A 419 11.43 0.94 -4.09
C LEU A 419 11.73 2.36 -4.58
N LEU A 420 10.88 2.95 -5.42
CA LEU A 420 11.01 4.34 -5.86
C LEU A 420 10.89 5.33 -4.70
N ARG A 421 10.00 5.07 -3.74
CA ARG A 421 9.82 5.91 -2.55
C ARG A 421 11.05 5.92 -1.66
N LEU A 422 11.64 4.75 -1.42
CA LEU A 422 12.88 4.66 -0.64
C LEU A 422 14.05 5.29 -1.39
N ASP A 423 14.21 5.03 -2.71
CA ASP A 423 15.24 5.65 -3.54
C ASP A 423 15.14 7.18 -3.50
N ALA A 424 13.96 7.75 -3.73
CA ALA A 424 13.75 9.19 -3.69
C ALA A 424 14.08 9.79 -2.31
N PHE A 425 13.74 9.09 -1.23
CA PHE A 425 14.09 9.51 0.12
C PHE A 425 15.60 9.53 0.34
N GLU A 426 16.31 8.48 -0.07
CA GLU A 426 17.76 8.36 0.11
C GLU A 426 18.55 9.35 -0.75
N GLN A 427 18.05 9.66 -1.95
CA GLN A 427 18.65 10.67 -2.82
C GLN A 427 18.32 12.11 -2.40
N GLY A 428 17.48 12.29 -1.38
CA GLY A 428 17.02 13.63 -0.97
C GLY A 428 16.24 14.35 -2.09
N THR A 429 15.68 13.60 -3.04
CA THR A 429 14.97 14.17 -4.18
C THR A 429 13.54 14.50 -3.76
N PRO A 430 13.11 15.77 -3.87
CA PRO A 430 11.74 16.17 -3.57
C PRO A 430 10.81 15.71 -4.71
N THR A 431 10.51 14.43 -4.77
CA THR A 431 9.60 13.87 -5.77
C THR A 431 8.25 13.60 -5.14
N THR A 432 7.20 14.19 -5.69
CA THR A 432 5.83 13.90 -5.27
C THR A 432 5.41 12.57 -5.89
N LEU A 433 5.46 11.51 -5.09
CA LEU A 433 4.98 10.17 -5.48
C LEU A 433 3.51 9.99 -5.10
N VAL A 434 2.87 9.02 -5.76
CA VAL A 434 1.47 8.67 -5.50
C VAL A 434 1.25 8.37 -4.02
N ARG A 435 0.21 8.97 -3.45
CA ARG A 435 -0.29 8.66 -2.11
C ARG A 435 -1.74 8.24 -2.19
N LEU A 436 -2.03 7.07 -1.67
CA LEU A 436 -3.40 6.58 -1.61
C LEU A 436 -4.19 7.32 -0.52
N PRO A 437 -5.53 7.45 -0.67
CA PRO A 437 -6.36 8.20 0.27
C PRO A 437 -6.34 7.68 1.72
N ASP A 438 -5.96 6.42 1.92
CA ASP A 438 -5.81 5.79 3.23
C ASP A 438 -4.40 5.95 3.85
N SER A 439 -3.53 6.74 3.22
CA SER A 439 -2.20 7.07 3.76
C SER A 439 -2.25 8.37 4.58
N PRO A 440 -1.80 8.35 5.84
CA PRO A 440 -1.69 9.55 6.67
C PRO A 440 -0.42 10.35 6.39
N TYR A 441 0.43 9.87 5.50
CA TYR A 441 1.81 10.33 5.29
C TYR A 441 1.96 11.38 4.21
#